data_e1db603112d3f6c1ed48f4b5495147bc
#
_entry.id   e1db603112d3f6c1ed48f4b5495147bc
#
_cell.length_a   1.000
_cell.length_b   1.000
_cell.length_c   1.000
_cell.angle_alpha   90.00
_cell.angle_beta   90.00
_cell.angle_gamma   90.00
#
_symmetry.space_group_name_H-M   'P 1'
#
loop_
_entity.id
_entity.type
_entity.pdbx_description
1 polymer ?
#
loop_
_entity_poly.entity_id
_entity_poly.type
_entity_poly.pdbx_seq_one_letter_code
_entity_poly.pdbx_strand_id
1 'polypeptide(L)'
;MKNRHIIFLIATVVATGGLLFGFDTGVISGAIPFLQADWGIDNNDVEWITAAGLLGAMLGAVCCGRLSDIFGRRKIILVSAVIFAVGALWSGLATGLMSLVCSRLFLGIAIGVASFTVPLYIAEIAPAKSRGRLVSMFQLMVTIGILLSYISDTFWADENKLDCWRWMFW
;
A
#
# COMPACT_ATOMS: atom_id res chain seq x y z
N MET A 1 -7.06 -29.29 -16.34
CA MET A 1 -6.03 -29.17 -15.26
C MET A 1 -5.12 -27.95 -15.46
N LYS A 2 -4.69 -27.63 -16.68
CA LYS A 2 -3.79 -26.51 -17.03
C LYS A 2 -4.30 -25.12 -16.56
N ASN A 3 -5.59 -24.86 -16.64
CA ASN A 3 -6.19 -23.57 -16.23
C ASN A 3 -6.16 -23.33 -14.71
N ARG A 4 -6.14 -24.36 -13.89
CA ARG A 4 -6.17 -24.23 -12.42
C ARG A 4 -4.87 -23.64 -11.86
N HIS A 5 -3.72 -24.05 -12.42
CA HIS A 5 -2.42 -23.53 -12.03
C HIS A 5 -2.26 -22.05 -12.45
N ILE A 6 -2.77 -21.70 -13.63
CA ILE A 6 -2.74 -20.33 -14.12
C ILE A 6 -3.58 -19.40 -13.23
N ILE A 7 -4.78 -19.83 -12.85
CA ILE A 7 -5.64 -19.05 -11.95
C ILE A 7 -4.97 -18.86 -10.58
N PHE A 8 -4.36 -19.92 -10.03
CA PHE A 8 -3.66 -19.83 -8.76
C PHE A 8 -2.47 -18.87 -8.85
N LEU A 9 -1.68 -18.94 -9.92
CA LEU A 9 -0.56 -18.04 -10.16
C LEU A 9 -1.02 -16.59 -10.29
N ILE A 10 -2.07 -16.32 -11.07
CA ILE A 10 -2.63 -14.97 -11.19
C ILE A 10 -3.11 -14.45 -9.83
N ALA A 11 -3.84 -15.27 -9.08
CA ALA A 11 -4.34 -14.88 -7.76
C ALA A 11 -3.19 -14.58 -6.78
N THR A 12 -2.11 -15.35 -6.82
CA THR A 12 -0.92 -15.12 -6.00
C THR A 12 -0.23 -13.82 -6.39
N VAL A 13 -0.01 -13.57 -7.69
CA VAL A 13 0.60 -12.33 -8.18
C VAL A 13 -0.24 -11.11 -7.80
N VAL A 14 -1.56 -11.19 -7.94
CA VAL A 14 -2.46 -10.08 -7.58
C VAL A 14 -2.50 -9.88 -6.06
N ALA A 15 -2.40 -10.96 -5.27
CA ALA A 15 -2.35 -10.89 -3.82
C ALA A 15 -1.07 -10.18 -3.29
N THR A 16 0.03 -10.13 -4.08
CA THR A 16 1.23 -9.34 -3.69
C THR A 16 0.94 -7.85 -3.57
N GLY A 17 -0.13 -7.34 -4.19
CA GLY A 17 -0.63 -5.99 -3.93
C GLY A 17 -1.00 -5.77 -2.45
N GLY A 18 -1.46 -6.82 -1.75
CA GLY A 18 -1.68 -6.78 -0.31
C GLY A 18 -0.39 -6.60 0.49
N LEU A 19 0.72 -7.21 0.04
CA LEU A 19 2.02 -7.06 0.68
C LEU A 19 2.51 -5.61 0.62
N LEU A 20 2.37 -4.94 -0.53
CA LEU A 20 2.73 -3.52 -0.67
C LEU A 20 1.86 -2.64 0.23
N PHE A 21 0.56 -2.92 0.33
CA PHE A 21 -0.32 -2.22 1.25
C PHE A 21 0.13 -2.38 2.71
N GLY A 22 0.40 -3.63 3.13
CA GLY A 22 0.87 -3.90 4.49
C GLY A 22 2.20 -3.24 4.80
N PHE A 23 3.14 -3.29 3.86
CA PHE A 23 4.45 -2.67 3.98
C PHE A 23 4.34 -1.16 4.17
N ASP A 24 3.58 -0.46 3.32
CA ASP A 24 3.37 0.99 3.44
C ASP A 24 2.73 1.39 4.79
N THR A 25 1.76 0.57 5.26
CA THR A 25 1.10 0.83 6.54
C THR A 25 2.04 0.66 7.72
N GLY A 26 2.97 -0.30 7.67
CA GLY A 26 3.92 -0.54 8.74
C GLY A 26 5.08 0.46 8.75
N VAL A 27 5.65 0.76 7.59
CA VAL A 27 6.79 1.68 7.41
C VAL A 27 6.53 3.06 8.01
N ILE A 28 5.30 3.59 7.89
CA ILE A 28 4.99 4.91 8.46
C ILE A 28 5.18 4.94 9.98
N SER A 29 4.85 3.83 10.66
CA SER A 29 5.00 3.74 12.12
C SER A 29 6.48 3.78 12.54
N GLY A 30 7.37 3.15 11.77
CA GLY A 30 8.81 3.18 11.99
C GLY A 30 9.45 4.51 11.62
N ALA A 31 8.96 5.18 10.59
CA ALA A 31 9.50 6.46 10.10
C ALA A 31 9.13 7.67 10.97
N ILE A 32 8.00 7.65 11.69
CA ILE A 32 7.51 8.79 12.49
C ILE A 32 8.56 9.34 13.48
N PRO A 33 9.24 8.54 14.32
CA PRO A 33 10.21 9.08 15.27
C PRO A 33 11.36 9.83 14.60
N PHE A 34 11.81 9.34 13.45
CA PHE A 34 12.89 9.96 12.67
C PHE A 34 12.42 11.24 11.97
N LEU A 35 11.19 11.28 11.47
CA LEU A 35 10.57 12.48 10.90
C LEU A 35 10.38 13.57 11.95
N GLN A 36 10.00 13.20 13.17
CA GLN A 36 9.88 14.15 14.28
C GLN A 36 11.26 14.73 14.66
N ALA A 37 12.31 13.90 14.66
CA ALA A 37 13.68 14.34 14.95
C ALA A 37 14.27 15.21 13.82
N ASP A 38 14.02 14.88 12.55
CA ASP A 38 14.59 15.57 11.38
C ASP A 38 13.90 16.91 11.10
N TRP A 39 12.56 16.93 11.11
CA TRP A 39 11.76 18.11 10.75
C TRP A 39 11.18 18.87 11.94
N GLY A 40 11.33 18.36 13.17
CA GLY A 40 10.76 18.97 14.37
C GLY A 40 9.24 19.05 14.37
N ILE A 41 8.58 18.07 13.70
CA ILE A 41 7.11 18.05 13.56
C ILE A 41 6.44 17.64 14.88
N ASP A 42 5.30 18.25 15.15
CA ASP A 42 4.47 17.97 16.31
C ASP A 42 3.54 16.76 16.06
N ASN A 43 2.93 16.25 17.13
CA ASN A 43 1.97 15.15 17.06
C ASN A 43 0.78 15.44 16.13
N ASN A 44 0.35 16.70 16.06
CA ASN A 44 -0.69 17.14 15.12
C ASN A 44 -0.27 16.94 13.66
N ASP A 45 0.99 17.20 13.33
CA ASP A 45 1.52 17.01 11.98
C ASP A 45 1.56 15.53 11.60
N VAL A 46 1.91 14.66 12.55
CA VAL A 46 1.86 13.19 12.41
C VAL A 46 0.44 12.71 12.15
N GLU A 47 -0.55 13.28 12.84
CA GLU A 47 -1.96 12.98 12.60
C GLU A 47 -2.37 13.36 11.17
N TRP A 48 -1.95 14.53 10.66
CA TRP A 48 -2.21 14.92 9.27
C TRP A 48 -1.59 13.98 8.24
N ILE A 49 -0.35 13.54 8.45
CA ILE A 49 0.33 12.56 7.57
C ILE A 49 -0.46 11.25 7.51
N THR A 50 -0.89 10.75 8.67
CA THR A 50 -1.64 9.49 8.77
C THR A 50 -3.06 9.63 8.22
N ALA A 51 -3.75 10.70 8.58
CA ALA A 51 -5.11 10.98 8.12
C ALA A 51 -5.18 11.16 6.59
N ALA A 52 -4.17 11.80 5.98
CA ALA A 52 -4.11 11.96 4.53
C ALA A 52 -4.10 10.62 3.80
N GLY A 53 -3.34 9.64 4.29
CA GLY A 53 -3.33 8.29 3.73
C GLY A 53 -4.69 7.60 3.82
N LEU A 54 -5.36 7.71 4.98
CA LEU A 54 -6.70 7.15 5.19
C LEU A 54 -7.76 7.82 4.33
N LEU A 55 -7.72 9.16 4.22
CA LEU A 55 -8.61 9.93 3.34
C LEU A 55 -8.41 9.55 1.88
N GLY A 56 -7.17 9.41 1.44
CA GLY A 56 -6.84 8.91 0.12
C GLY A 56 -7.44 7.52 -0.13
N ALA A 57 -7.27 6.59 0.82
CA ALA A 57 -7.81 5.23 0.71
C ALA A 57 -9.35 5.21 0.64
N MET A 58 -10.01 6.06 1.42
CA MET A 58 -11.46 6.22 1.35
C MET A 58 -11.91 6.72 -0.02
N LEU A 59 -11.27 7.76 -0.56
CA LEU A 59 -11.56 8.29 -1.90
C LEU A 59 -11.32 7.25 -2.99
N GLY A 60 -10.19 6.54 -2.92
CA GLY A 60 -9.84 5.48 -3.85
C GLY A 60 -10.87 4.34 -3.87
N ALA A 61 -11.29 3.89 -2.69
CA ALA A 61 -12.28 2.82 -2.56
C ALA A 61 -13.67 3.23 -3.10
N VAL A 62 -14.13 4.45 -2.81
CA VAL A 62 -15.42 4.96 -3.29
C VAL A 62 -15.45 5.10 -4.83
N CYS A 63 -14.38 5.66 -5.40
CA CYS A 63 -14.29 5.85 -6.85
C CYS A 63 -14.07 4.53 -7.61
N CYS A 64 -13.40 3.56 -6.97
CA CYS A 64 -12.96 2.34 -7.61
C CYS A 64 -14.11 1.49 -8.14
N GLY A 65 -15.25 1.41 -7.44
CA GLY A 65 -16.37 0.59 -7.84
C GLY A 65 -16.78 0.87 -9.29
N ARG A 66 -17.13 2.11 -9.59
CA ARG A 66 -17.53 2.54 -10.94
C ARG A 66 -16.40 2.44 -11.97
N LEU A 67 -15.19 2.87 -11.59
CA LEU A 67 -14.03 2.83 -12.49
C LEU A 67 -13.67 1.38 -12.88
N SER A 68 -13.72 0.45 -11.94
CA SER A 68 -13.38 -0.95 -12.21
C SER A 68 -14.42 -1.64 -13.09
N ASP A 69 -15.69 -1.21 -13.05
CA ASP A 69 -16.75 -1.73 -13.92
C ASP A 69 -16.61 -1.20 -15.36
N ILE A 70 -16.22 0.07 -15.53
CA ILE A 70 -16.08 0.71 -16.85
C ILE A 70 -14.80 0.27 -17.56
N PHE A 71 -13.65 0.34 -16.87
CA PHE A 71 -12.33 0.09 -17.48
C PHE A 71 -11.85 -1.36 -17.36
N GLY A 72 -12.49 -2.15 -16.49
CA GLY A 72 -12.15 -3.54 -16.19
C GLY A 72 -11.12 -3.66 -15.07
N ARG A 73 -11.30 -4.69 -14.22
CA ARG A 73 -10.53 -4.92 -12.98
C ARG A 73 -9.01 -4.95 -13.21
N ARG A 74 -8.57 -5.67 -14.24
CA ARG A 74 -7.13 -5.82 -14.54
C ARG A 74 -6.43 -4.50 -14.82
N LYS A 75 -7.06 -3.61 -15.60
CA LYS A 75 -6.46 -2.31 -15.94
C LYS A 75 -6.37 -1.42 -14.71
N ILE A 76 -7.41 -1.43 -13.88
CA ILE A 76 -7.46 -0.63 -12.65
C ILE A 76 -6.39 -1.08 -11.65
N ILE A 77 -6.16 -2.39 -11.49
CA ILE A 77 -5.07 -2.91 -10.65
C ILE A 77 -3.70 -2.44 -11.18
N LEU A 78 -3.47 -2.47 -12.50
CA LEU A 78 -2.21 -1.99 -13.07
C LEU A 78 -2.02 -0.49 -12.86
N VAL A 79 -3.08 0.31 -13.04
CA VAL A 79 -3.04 1.75 -12.80
C VAL A 79 -2.76 2.04 -11.33
N SER A 80 -3.42 1.34 -10.39
CA SER A 80 -3.15 1.52 -8.96
C SER A 80 -1.71 1.15 -8.60
N ALA A 81 -1.13 0.12 -9.22
CA ALA A 81 0.27 -0.24 -9.00
C ALA A 81 1.24 0.87 -9.47
N VAL A 82 0.96 1.51 -10.61
CA VAL A 82 1.76 2.65 -11.09
C VAL A 82 1.62 3.85 -10.17
N ILE A 83 0.38 4.18 -9.74
CA ILE A 83 0.12 5.27 -8.80
C ILE A 83 0.85 5.01 -7.47
N PHE A 84 0.83 3.77 -6.99
CA PHE A 84 1.55 3.36 -5.77
C PHE A 84 3.06 3.56 -5.93
N ALA A 85 3.66 3.09 -7.02
CA ALA A 85 5.09 3.24 -7.27
C ALA A 85 5.52 4.72 -7.34
N VAL A 86 4.77 5.55 -8.03
CA VAL A 86 5.02 7.00 -8.11
C VAL A 86 4.87 7.65 -6.72
N GLY A 87 3.83 7.29 -5.97
CA GLY A 87 3.59 7.82 -4.62
C GLY A 87 4.69 7.41 -3.63
N ALA A 88 5.18 6.17 -3.69
CA ALA A 88 6.29 5.68 -2.86
C ALA A 88 7.58 6.45 -3.15
N LEU A 89 7.94 6.60 -4.42
CA LEU A 89 9.09 7.41 -4.84
C LEU A 89 8.94 8.87 -4.37
N TRP A 90 7.77 9.45 -4.50
CA TRP A 90 7.51 10.81 -4.04
C TRP A 90 7.64 10.93 -2.51
N SER A 91 7.15 9.96 -1.74
CA SER A 91 7.28 9.96 -0.28
C SER A 91 8.74 9.96 0.17
N GLY A 92 9.60 9.13 -0.44
CA GLY A 92 11.04 9.10 -0.13
C GLY A 92 11.79 10.37 -0.57
N LEU A 93 11.30 11.07 -1.59
CA LEU A 93 11.87 12.34 -2.09
C LEU A 93 11.23 13.58 -1.44
N ALA A 94 10.32 13.41 -0.49
CA ALA A 94 9.65 14.53 0.15
C ALA A 94 10.65 15.47 0.86
N THR A 95 10.50 16.78 0.61
CA THR A 95 11.37 17.83 1.15
C THR A 95 10.73 18.60 2.31
N GLY A 96 9.53 18.23 2.72
CA GLY A 96 8.81 18.89 3.81
C GLY A 96 7.45 18.27 4.08
N LEU A 97 6.83 18.65 5.19
CA LEU A 97 5.57 18.12 5.70
C LEU A 97 4.47 18.07 4.63
N MET A 98 4.21 19.19 3.95
CA MET A 98 3.13 19.29 2.97
C MET A 98 3.36 18.34 1.78
N SER A 99 4.61 18.19 1.32
CA SER A 99 4.97 17.26 0.26
C SER A 99 4.72 15.81 0.68
N LEU A 100 5.03 15.46 1.92
CA LEU A 100 4.78 14.13 2.48
C LEU A 100 3.29 13.87 2.64
N VAL A 101 2.51 14.82 3.16
CA VAL A 101 1.04 14.72 3.27
C VAL A 101 0.39 14.49 1.91
N CYS A 102 0.80 15.24 0.88
CA CYS A 102 0.29 15.06 -0.48
C CYS A 102 0.65 13.68 -1.06
N SER A 103 1.88 13.23 -0.87
CA SER A 103 2.31 11.90 -1.33
C SER A 103 1.55 10.78 -0.62
N ARG A 104 1.25 10.93 0.69
CA ARG A 104 0.43 10.01 1.48
C ARG A 104 -1.02 9.92 0.99
N LEU A 105 -1.61 11.06 0.66
CA LEU A 105 -2.94 11.09 0.06
C LEU A 105 -2.95 10.36 -1.28
N PHE A 106 -1.93 10.58 -2.11
CA PHE A 106 -1.80 9.93 -3.41
C PHE A 106 -1.58 8.41 -3.29
N LEU A 107 -0.70 7.96 -2.38
CA LEU A 107 -0.52 6.55 -2.03
C LEU A 107 -1.82 5.93 -1.50
N GLY A 108 -2.52 6.66 -0.62
CA GLY A 108 -3.80 6.23 -0.08
C GLY A 108 -4.81 5.91 -1.18
N ILE A 109 -4.93 6.76 -2.21
CA ILE A 109 -5.83 6.49 -3.35
C ILE A 109 -5.49 5.15 -4.01
N ALA A 110 -4.20 4.88 -4.28
CA ALA A 110 -3.77 3.61 -4.86
C ALA A 110 -4.12 2.41 -3.97
N ILE A 111 -3.87 2.54 -2.66
CA ILE A 111 -4.19 1.54 -1.65
C ILE A 111 -5.70 1.26 -1.62
N GLY A 112 -6.53 2.31 -1.58
CA GLY A 112 -7.99 2.17 -1.57
C GLY A 112 -8.53 1.45 -2.81
N VAL A 113 -8.02 1.81 -3.99
CA VAL A 113 -8.34 1.12 -5.24
C VAL A 113 -7.93 -0.35 -5.19
N ALA A 114 -6.71 -0.66 -4.75
CA ALA A 114 -6.20 -2.02 -4.68
C ALA A 114 -6.97 -2.87 -3.66
N SER A 115 -7.23 -2.33 -2.47
CA SER A 115 -7.94 -3.02 -1.39
C SER A 115 -9.35 -3.47 -1.78
N PHE A 116 -10.02 -2.74 -2.65
CA PHE A 116 -11.32 -3.10 -3.18
C PHE A 116 -11.20 -4.04 -4.39
N THR A 117 -10.38 -3.66 -5.39
CA THR A 117 -10.35 -4.37 -6.68
C THR A 117 -9.66 -5.72 -6.61
N VAL A 118 -8.60 -5.87 -5.80
CA VAL A 118 -7.82 -7.11 -5.73
C VAL A 118 -8.65 -8.29 -5.19
N PRO A 119 -9.31 -8.20 -4.02
CA PRO A 119 -10.16 -9.28 -3.53
C PRO A 119 -11.33 -9.59 -4.47
N LEU A 120 -11.94 -8.55 -5.06
CA LEU A 120 -13.02 -8.70 -6.03
C LEU A 120 -12.55 -9.47 -7.27
N TYR A 121 -11.43 -9.08 -7.86
CA TYR A 121 -10.86 -9.75 -9.02
C TYR A 121 -10.52 -11.21 -8.72
N ILE A 122 -9.90 -11.49 -7.58
CA ILE A 122 -9.61 -12.86 -7.14
C ILE A 122 -10.91 -13.65 -7.00
N ALA A 123 -11.97 -13.08 -6.41
CA ALA A 123 -13.25 -13.74 -6.23
C ALA A 123 -13.95 -14.07 -7.56
N GLU A 124 -13.77 -13.23 -8.59
CA GLU A 124 -14.34 -13.45 -9.93
C GLU A 124 -13.63 -14.59 -10.69
N ILE A 125 -12.31 -14.68 -10.61
CA ILE A 125 -11.53 -15.67 -11.35
C ILE A 125 -11.40 -17.02 -10.62
N ALA A 126 -11.58 -17.03 -9.30
CA ALA A 126 -11.34 -18.20 -8.47
C ALA A 126 -12.48 -19.24 -8.58
N PRO A 127 -12.15 -20.54 -8.67
CA PRO A 127 -13.14 -21.60 -8.58
C PRO A 127 -13.87 -21.55 -7.24
N ALA A 128 -15.18 -21.87 -7.24
CA ALA A 128 -16.03 -21.77 -6.05
C ALA A 128 -15.45 -22.50 -4.82
N LYS A 129 -14.83 -23.66 -5.01
CA LYS A 129 -14.21 -24.47 -3.93
C LYS A 129 -12.99 -23.82 -3.27
N SER A 130 -12.28 -22.92 -3.95
CA SER A 130 -11.03 -22.31 -3.47
C SER A 130 -11.12 -20.78 -3.34
N ARG A 131 -12.26 -20.18 -3.66
CA ARG A 131 -12.45 -18.72 -3.68
C ARG A 131 -12.10 -18.07 -2.34
N GLY A 132 -12.67 -18.54 -1.24
CA GLY A 132 -12.40 -18.00 0.09
C GLY A 132 -10.91 -18.07 0.44
N ARG A 133 -10.26 -19.21 0.18
CA ARG A 133 -8.82 -19.40 0.43
C ARG A 133 -7.96 -18.43 -0.38
N LEU A 134 -8.28 -18.20 -1.65
CA LEU A 134 -7.52 -17.30 -2.51
C LEU A 134 -7.74 -15.82 -2.13
N VAL A 135 -8.96 -15.45 -1.72
CA VAL A 135 -9.23 -14.10 -1.20
C VAL A 135 -8.50 -13.88 0.13
N SER A 136 -8.48 -14.88 1.02
CA SER A 136 -7.73 -14.77 2.28
C SER A 136 -6.21 -14.64 2.09
N MET A 137 -5.65 -15.07 0.95
CA MET A 137 -4.24 -14.85 0.62
C MET A 137 -3.91 -13.35 0.53
N PHE A 138 -4.82 -12.51 0.05
CA PHE A 138 -4.61 -11.07 0.04
C PHE A 138 -4.39 -10.53 1.46
N GLN A 139 -5.26 -10.91 2.41
CA GLN A 139 -5.13 -10.50 3.82
C GLN A 139 -3.85 -11.06 4.47
N LEU A 140 -3.47 -12.29 4.15
CA LEU A 140 -2.21 -12.87 4.60
C LEU A 140 -1.01 -12.06 4.09
N MET A 141 -1.02 -11.65 2.82
CA MET A 141 0.03 -10.81 2.24
C MET A 141 0.11 -9.43 2.90
N VAL A 142 -1.03 -8.83 3.28
CA VAL A 142 -1.05 -7.58 4.07
C VAL A 142 -0.31 -7.78 5.40
N THR A 143 -0.63 -8.85 6.12
CA THR A 143 0.02 -9.15 7.42
C THR A 143 1.52 -9.40 7.26
N ILE A 144 1.92 -10.14 6.23
CA ILE A 144 3.34 -10.38 5.92
C ILE A 144 4.02 -9.05 5.56
N GLY A 145 3.36 -8.16 4.80
CA GLY A 145 3.87 -6.84 4.45
C GLY A 145 4.15 -5.99 5.69
N ILE A 146 3.23 -5.96 6.65
CA ILE A 146 3.43 -5.25 7.94
C ILE A 146 4.63 -5.84 8.69
N LEU A 147 4.75 -7.16 8.76
CA LEU A 147 5.89 -7.80 9.41
C LEU A 147 7.22 -7.43 8.74
N LEU A 148 7.26 -7.47 7.41
CA LEU A 148 8.45 -7.12 6.64
C LEU A 148 8.83 -5.64 6.81
N SER A 149 7.84 -4.72 6.93
CA SER A 149 8.14 -3.32 7.17
C SER A 149 8.84 -3.11 8.50
N TYR A 150 8.36 -3.73 9.58
CA TYR A 150 9.03 -3.64 10.90
C TYR A 150 10.45 -4.20 10.88
N ILE A 151 10.68 -5.29 10.15
CA ILE A 151 12.03 -5.83 9.96
C ILE A 151 12.89 -4.83 9.19
N SER A 152 12.38 -4.26 8.10
CA SER A 152 13.05 -3.25 7.30
C SER A 152 13.39 -2.01 8.14
N ASP A 153 12.42 -1.49 8.89
CA ASP A 153 12.61 -0.31 9.74
C ASP A 153 13.73 -0.55 10.78
N THR A 154 13.81 -1.76 11.35
CA THR A 154 14.88 -2.12 12.29
C THR A 154 16.27 -2.14 11.61
N PHE A 155 16.36 -2.54 10.35
CA PHE A 155 17.62 -2.55 9.61
C PHE A 155 18.11 -1.15 9.21
N TRP A 156 17.16 -0.27 8.86
CA TRP A 156 17.48 1.09 8.41
C TRP A 156 17.46 2.12 9.54
N ALA A 157 16.98 1.77 10.74
CA ALA A 157 17.00 2.62 11.92
C ALA A 157 18.48 2.85 12.36
N ASP A 158 19.04 3.98 11.96
CA ASP A 158 20.36 4.45 12.38
C ASP A 158 20.17 5.79 13.11
N GLU A 159 20.30 5.80 14.43
CA GLU A 159 20.13 6.99 15.28
C GLU A 159 21.10 8.13 14.91
N ASN A 160 22.19 7.81 14.20
CA ASN A 160 23.17 8.82 13.76
C ASN A 160 22.81 9.48 12.44
N LYS A 161 21.80 9.01 11.72
CA LYS A 161 21.36 9.53 10.41
C LYS A 161 19.91 9.95 10.45
N LEU A 162 19.66 11.25 10.50
CA LEU A 162 18.29 11.81 10.48
C LEU A 162 17.53 11.45 9.20
N ASP A 163 18.22 11.33 8.06
CA ASP A 163 17.62 11.00 6.75
C ASP A 163 17.32 9.51 6.55
N CYS A 164 17.51 8.63 7.55
CA CYS A 164 17.33 7.18 7.40
C CYS A 164 15.88 6.80 7.04
N TRP A 165 14.88 7.59 7.44
CA TRP A 165 13.47 7.38 7.12
C TRP A 165 13.19 7.35 5.62
N ARG A 166 13.99 8.03 4.78
CA ARG A 166 13.84 8.03 3.31
C ARG A 166 14.06 6.63 2.72
N TRP A 167 15.05 5.91 3.26
CA TRP A 167 15.35 4.54 2.83
C TRP A 167 14.32 3.53 3.29
N MET A 168 13.55 3.83 4.34
CA MET A 168 12.45 2.99 4.78
C MET A 168 11.29 2.99 3.77
N PHE A 169 11.09 4.10 3.04
CA PHE A 169 10.04 4.21 2.01
C PHE A 169 10.42 3.60 0.66
N TRP A 170 11.66 3.20 0.46
CA TRP A 170 12.19 2.64 -0.78
C TRP A 170 12.51 1.16 -0.66
#